data_7c501f9f102bac937ea16b220ef08902
#
_entry.id   7c501f9f102bac937ea16b220ef08902
#
_cell.length_a   1.000
_cell.length_b   1.000
_cell.length_c   1.000
_cell.angle_alpha   90.00
_cell.angle_beta   90.00
_cell.angle_gamma   90.00
#
_symmetry.space_group_name_H-M   'P 1'
#
loop_
_entity.id
_entity.type
_entity.pdbx_description
1 polymer ?
#
loop_
_entity_poly.entity_id
_entity_poly.type
_entity_poly.pdbx_seq_one_letter_code
_entity_poly.pdbx_strand_id
1 'polypeptide(L)'
;MKIEKFKVLLYLKKSRLDKSGKAPIMGRITVNRSMVQFSCKISCTSDLWNPRESRLKGKSHEAVEPNAKLDKLMLSIHTAFDTLVERKVDFDAEGVKNLFQGSLGTQMTLLEMTDIVCEDLRKRIGIDRAKGTYPAYIYTRRTLAEFIEKEFRTKDVAFGQMTEQFIHDYQSFILDEKGLAIDTCRHYLAIVKKVCRKAYKEGHADRCFFAHFSLPQPKEKTPKALSRESVEKIRDLVIPEHRASHILARDLFLFACYTGTAYADAVSVTRDNLFTDENGGLWLKYRRKKNELRACVKLLPEALALIEKYRDDDRQTLFPMLHYPNMRRLMKCLAILADIKEDLTYHAGRHYPNSFPLKTNDLQRIVS
;
A
#
# COMPACT_ATOMS: atom_id res chain seq x y z
N MET A 1 15.99 20.61 38.00
CA MET A 1 17.29 20.03 38.46
C MET A 1 18.40 21.01 38.18
N LYS A 2 19.34 21.24 39.14
CA LYS A 2 20.56 22.05 38.91
C LYS A 2 21.57 21.16 38.17
N ILE A 3 22.00 21.55 36.97
CA ILE A 3 22.99 20.82 36.21
C ILE A 3 24.37 21.37 36.56
N GLU A 4 25.19 20.56 37.22
CA GLU A 4 26.53 20.92 37.65
C GLU A 4 27.61 20.38 36.72
N LYS A 5 27.32 19.33 36.00
CA LYS A 5 28.29 18.67 35.12
C LYS A 5 27.61 18.08 33.90
N PHE A 6 28.07 18.50 32.70
CA PHE A 6 27.81 17.84 31.42
C PHE A 6 29.13 17.58 30.71
N LYS A 7 29.38 16.34 30.31
CA LYS A 7 30.59 15.95 29.57
C LYS A 7 30.31 14.85 28.58
N VAL A 8 30.85 15.01 27.38
CA VAL A 8 30.88 13.97 26.36
C VAL A 8 32.33 13.56 26.10
N LEU A 9 32.61 12.26 26.11
CA LEU A 9 33.91 11.68 25.83
C LEU A 9 33.82 10.65 24.74
N LEU A 10 34.62 10.80 23.68
CA LEU A 10 34.81 9.78 22.66
C LEU A 10 36.10 9.01 22.93
N TYR A 11 36.07 7.67 22.81
CA TYR A 11 37.23 6.82 23.10
C TYR A 11 37.22 5.55 22.24
N LEU A 12 38.39 4.99 21.99
CA LEU A 12 38.57 3.77 21.25
C LEU A 12 38.43 2.54 22.19
N LYS A 13 37.54 1.60 21.89
CA LYS A 13 37.34 0.39 22.70
C LYS A 13 38.30 -0.71 22.23
N LYS A 14 39.55 -0.66 22.70
CA LYS A 14 40.64 -1.58 22.30
C LYS A 14 40.38 -3.06 22.61
N SER A 15 39.46 -3.38 23.54
CA SER A 15 39.14 -4.76 23.95
C SER A 15 38.26 -5.48 22.92
N ARG A 16 37.83 -4.86 21.83
CA ARG A 16 36.98 -5.43 20.83
C ARG A 16 37.46 -5.06 19.42
N LEU A 17 38.34 -5.87 18.87
CA LEU A 17 38.81 -5.73 17.49
C LEU A 17 37.90 -6.50 16.52
N ASP A 18 37.67 -5.94 15.36
CA ASP A 18 37.04 -6.65 14.24
C ASP A 18 38.05 -7.55 13.49
N LYS A 19 37.58 -8.31 12.49
CA LYS A 19 38.41 -9.20 11.67
C LYS A 19 39.52 -8.46 10.88
N SER A 20 39.44 -7.14 10.76
CA SER A 20 40.40 -6.27 10.08
C SER A 20 41.34 -5.53 11.04
N GLY A 21 41.32 -5.86 12.34
CA GLY A 21 42.16 -5.24 13.38
C GLY A 21 41.71 -3.84 13.78
N LYS A 22 40.49 -3.40 13.40
CA LYS A 22 39.94 -2.10 13.77
C LYS A 22 39.12 -2.22 15.06
N ALA A 23 39.25 -1.21 15.94
CA ALA A 23 38.48 -1.10 17.17
C ALA A 23 37.32 -0.09 16.99
N PRO A 24 36.15 -0.33 17.59
CA PRO A 24 35.02 0.61 17.53
C PRO A 24 35.28 1.83 18.40
N ILE A 25 34.89 3.01 17.90
CA ILE A 25 34.83 4.25 18.66
C ILE A 25 33.52 4.28 19.44
N MET A 26 33.63 4.48 20.75
CA MET A 26 32.51 4.58 21.67
C MET A 26 32.40 6.01 22.19
N GLY A 27 31.19 6.44 22.52
CA GLY A 27 30.89 7.67 23.20
C GLY A 27 30.39 7.43 24.63
N ARG A 28 30.66 8.37 25.51
CA ARG A 28 30.15 8.40 26.88
C ARG A 28 29.57 9.78 27.15
N ILE A 29 28.31 9.82 27.54
CA ILE A 29 27.64 11.03 28.03
C ILE A 29 27.57 10.95 29.55
N THR A 30 27.92 12.05 30.24
CA THR A 30 27.80 12.17 31.68
C THR A 30 26.99 13.43 31.99
N VAL A 31 25.93 13.29 32.77
CA VAL A 31 25.10 14.38 33.29
C VAL A 31 25.05 14.22 34.80
N ASN A 32 25.63 15.13 35.53
CA ASN A 32 25.80 15.06 36.99
C ASN A 32 26.43 13.71 37.41
N ARG A 33 25.65 12.85 38.09
CA ARG A 33 26.08 11.52 38.56
C ARG A 33 25.66 10.38 37.60
N SER A 34 24.81 10.68 36.60
CA SER A 34 24.38 9.70 35.62
C SER A 34 25.37 9.59 34.46
N MET A 35 25.55 8.39 33.93
CA MET A 35 26.45 8.10 32.83
C MET A 35 25.89 7.02 31.91
N VAL A 36 25.99 7.24 30.59
CA VAL A 36 25.58 6.27 29.58
C VAL A 36 26.63 6.16 28.48
N GLN A 37 26.75 4.97 27.90
CA GLN A 37 27.65 4.71 26.78
C GLN A 37 26.82 4.44 25.51
N PHE A 38 27.41 4.77 24.35
CA PHE A 38 26.83 4.50 23.06
C PHE A 38 27.92 4.21 22.01
N SER A 39 27.55 3.56 20.90
CA SER A 39 28.46 3.31 19.79
C SER A 39 28.39 4.47 18.79
N CYS A 40 29.55 4.96 18.32
CA CYS A 40 29.62 5.94 17.24
C CYS A 40 29.42 5.32 15.85
N LYS A 41 29.28 3.98 15.76
CA LYS A 41 29.21 3.22 14.50
C LYS A 41 30.39 3.50 13.54
N ILE A 42 31.53 3.86 14.09
CA ILE A 42 32.80 4.12 13.39
C ILE A 42 33.86 3.26 14.04
N SER A 43 34.73 2.64 13.24
CA SER A 43 35.88 1.86 13.71
C SER A 43 37.16 2.37 13.06
N CYS A 44 38.27 2.35 13.77
CA CYS A 44 39.59 2.71 13.26
C CYS A 44 40.68 1.84 13.86
N THR A 45 41.88 1.86 13.26
CA THR A 45 43.08 1.23 13.84
C THR A 45 43.57 2.04 15.03
N SER A 46 44.22 1.38 16.01
CA SER A 46 44.71 2.02 17.21
C SER A 46 45.69 3.16 16.96
N ASP A 47 46.49 3.05 15.91
CA ASP A 47 47.57 4.01 15.55
C ASP A 47 46.99 5.33 15.02
N LEU A 48 45.86 5.27 14.35
CA LEU A 48 45.16 6.45 13.83
C LEU A 48 44.42 7.23 14.93
N TRP A 49 44.14 6.63 16.08
CA TRP A 49 43.37 7.29 17.13
C TRP A 49 44.23 8.22 17.99
N ASN A 50 43.83 9.49 18.15
CA ASN A 50 44.41 10.44 19.11
C ASN A 50 43.51 10.54 20.36
N PRO A 51 43.88 9.92 21.48
CA PRO A 51 43.07 9.95 22.71
C PRO A 51 42.91 11.35 23.33
N ARG A 52 43.88 12.24 23.13
CA ARG A 52 43.84 13.60 23.70
C ARG A 52 42.81 14.47 22.96
N GLU A 53 42.75 14.36 21.65
CA GLU A 53 41.85 15.13 20.82
C GLU A 53 40.49 14.42 20.59
N SER A 54 40.41 13.14 20.95
CA SER A 54 39.23 12.27 20.66
C SER A 54 38.88 12.26 19.17
N ARG A 55 39.92 12.20 18.31
CA ARG A 55 39.83 12.25 16.84
C ARG A 55 40.84 11.31 16.17
N LEU A 56 40.63 11.03 14.90
CA LEU A 56 41.61 10.33 14.07
C LEU A 56 42.70 11.30 13.60
N LYS A 57 43.94 10.84 13.61
CA LYS A 57 45.11 11.61 13.19
C LYS A 57 45.21 11.67 11.66
N GLY A 58 45.76 12.77 11.14
CA GLY A 58 46.10 12.96 9.75
C GLY A 58 45.03 13.68 8.93
N LYS A 59 45.34 13.93 7.66
CA LYS A 59 44.51 14.64 6.67
C LYS A 59 44.03 13.71 5.52
N SER A 60 44.27 12.41 5.65
CA SER A 60 43.80 11.43 4.66
C SER A 60 42.27 11.33 4.67
N HIS A 61 41.69 10.85 3.57
CA HIS A 61 40.25 10.59 3.48
C HIS A 61 39.75 9.66 4.60
N GLU A 62 40.59 8.70 5.02
CA GLU A 62 40.30 7.77 6.12
C GLU A 62 40.21 8.45 7.50
N ALA A 63 40.76 9.64 7.67
CA ALA A 63 40.67 10.41 8.90
C ALA A 63 39.62 11.54 8.80
N VAL A 64 39.52 12.22 7.66
CA VAL A 64 38.66 13.40 7.46
C VAL A 64 37.18 13.01 7.50
N GLU A 65 36.77 11.98 6.76
CA GLU A 65 35.36 11.58 6.70
C GLU A 65 34.84 11.06 8.07
N PRO A 66 35.51 10.15 8.78
CA PRO A 66 35.11 9.76 10.13
C PRO A 66 35.12 10.93 11.12
N ASN A 67 36.09 11.82 11.07
CA ASN A 67 36.13 12.99 11.97
C ASN A 67 34.93 13.91 11.72
N ALA A 68 34.54 14.17 10.46
CA ALA A 68 33.35 14.94 10.14
C ALA A 68 32.05 14.28 10.67
N LYS A 69 31.98 12.95 10.67
CA LYS A 69 30.87 12.20 11.29
C LYS A 69 30.87 12.33 12.81
N LEU A 70 32.04 12.29 13.45
CA LEU A 70 32.18 12.49 14.90
C LEU A 70 31.78 13.91 15.29
N ASP A 71 32.11 14.93 14.49
CA ASP A 71 31.76 16.32 14.74
C ASP A 71 30.26 16.55 14.68
N LYS A 72 29.58 15.99 13.66
CA LYS A 72 28.11 15.99 13.55
C LYS A 72 27.46 15.32 14.74
N LEU A 73 28.03 14.19 15.20
CA LEU A 73 27.55 13.45 16.36
C LEU A 73 27.66 14.27 17.63
N MET A 74 28.82 14.90 17.85
CA MET A 74 29.05 15.80 19.01
C MET A 74 28.06 16.96 19.01
N LEU A 75 27.85 17.60 17.84
CA LEU A 75 26.91 18.70 17.73
C LEU A 75 25.48 18.25 18.10
N SER A 76 25.03 17.10 17.61
CA SER A 76 23.68 16.59 17.89
C SER A 76 23.49 16.26 19.39
N ILE A 77 24.54 15.78 20.09
CA ILE A 77 24.49 15.52 21.51
C ILE A 77 24.36 16.82 22.29
N HIS A 78 25.11 17.85 21.92
CA HIS A 78 25.01 19.16 22.54
C HIS A 78 23.65 19.80 22.31
N THR A 79 23.14 19.78 21.09
CA THR A 79 21.79 20.26 20.76
C THR A 79 20.70 19.53 21.57
N ALA A 80 20.82 18.21 21.73
CA ALA A 80 19.88 17.43 22.54
C ALA A 80 19.91 17.85 24.01
N PHE A 81 21.11 18.06 24.54
CA PHE A 81 21.28 18.55 25.91
C PHE A 81 20.66 19.95 26.09
N ASP A 82 20.98 20.90 25.23
CA ASP A 82 20.44 22.26 25.26
C ASP A 82 18.91 22.28 25.16
N THR A 83 18.34 21.44 24.28
CA THR A 83 16.90 21.29 24.16
C THR A 83 16.23 20.81 25.46
N LEU A 84 16.84 19.87 26.18
CA LEU A 84 16.31 19.39 27.46
C LEU A 84 16.42 20.46 28.57
N VAL A 85 17.49 21.24 28.56
CA VAL A 85 17.67 22.39 29.48
C VAL A 85 16.57 23.44 29.20
N GLU A 86 16.33 23.81 27.94
CA GLU A 86 15.32 24.78 27.55
C GLU A 86 13.91 24.35 27.95
N ARG A 87 13.61 23.03 27.81
CA ARG A 87 12.32 22.46 28.23
C ARG A 87 12.08 22.46 29.72
N LYS A 88 13.07 22.78 30.53
CA LYS A 88 13.03 22.80 32.02
C LYS A 88 12.50 21.49 32.63
N VAL A 89 12.75 20.38 31.98
CA VAL A 89 12.42 19.04 32.50
C VAL A 89 13.60 18.44 33.23
N ASP A 90 13.34 17.57 34.21
CA ASP A 90 14.40 16.79 34.84
C ASP A 90 14.82 15.65 33.87
N PHE A 91 16.13 15.54 33.64
CA PHE A 91 16.69 14.51 32.76
C PHE A 91 18.07 14.05 33.27
N ASP A 92 18.49 12.90 32.79
CA ASP A 92 19.78 12.28 33.07
C ASP A 92 20.57 12.02 31.76
N ALA A 93 21.70 11.32 31.87
CA ALA A 93 22.51 10.97 30.69
C ALA A 93 21.76 10.10 29.68
N GLU A 94 20.85 9.22 30.14
CA GLU A 94 20.00 8.41 29.25
C GLU A 94 18.99 9.27 28.50
N GLY A 95 18.39 10.29 29.15
CA GLY A 95 17.50 11.25 28.51
C GLY A 95 18.17 12.00 27.36
N VAL A 96 19.44 12.47 27.58
CA VAL A 96 20.22 13.09 26.50
C VAL A 96 20.49 12.10 25.37
N LYS A 97 20.88 10.85 25.70
CA LYS A 97 21.14 9.82 24.71
C LYS A 97 19.89 9.53 23.89
N ASN A 98 18.74 9.35 24.51
CA ASN A 98 17.48 9.07 23.84
C ASN A 98 17.10 10.22 22.90
N LEU A 99 17.28 11.48 23.34
CA LEU A 99 16.95 12.63 22.50
C LEU A 99 17.93 12.79 21.32
N PHE A 100 19.25 12.66 21.51
CA PHE A 100 20.19 12.78 20.40
C PHE A 100 20.14 11.58 19.44
N GLN A 101 19.89 10.37 19.94
CA GLN A 101 19.65 9.22 19.09
C GLN A 101 18.34 9.38 18.30
N GLY A 102 17.37 10.06 18.87
CA GLY A 102 16.17 10.55 18.18
C GLY A 102 16.43 11.70 17.19
N SER A 103 17.47 12.53 17.43
CA SER A 103 17.80 13.70 16.58
C SER A 103 18.94 13.46 15.58
N LEU A 104 19.64 12.32 15.64
CA LEU A 104 20.59 11.88 14.56
C LEU A 104 19.93 11.44 13.25
N GLY A 105 18.70 11.54 13.16
CA GLY A 105 17.76 11.75 12.10
C GLY A 105 16.50 12.22 12.82
N THR A 106 15.76 13.12 12.28
CA THR A 106 14.33 13.13 12.50
C THR A 106 13.92 11.68 12.31
N GLN A 107 13.73 10.95 13.43
CA GLN A 107 13.39 9.52 13.32
C GLN A 107 12.06 9.50 12.60
N MET A 108 12.15 9.29 11.30
CA MET A 108 10.97 9.09 10.48
C MET A 108 10.07 8.09 11.20
N THR A 109 8.85 8.48 11.44
CA THR A 109 7.88 7.64 12.10
C THR A 109 7.05 6.85 11.09
N LEU A 110 6.37 5.83 11.56
CA LEU A 110 5.59 4.95 10.69
C LEU A 110 4.45 5.70 10.00
N LEU A 111 3.72 6.55 10.73
CA LEU A 111 2.60 7.31 10.15
C LEU A 111 3.10 8.42 9.22
N GLU A 112 4.20 9.13 9.56
CA GLU A 112 4.82 10.11 8.66
C GLU A 112 5.24 9.47 7.34
N MET A 113 5.93 8.32 7.37
CA MET A 113 6.29 7.60 6.15
C MET A 113 5.07 7.10 5.39
N THR A 114 4.02 6.69 6.11
CA THR A 114 2.76 6.30 5.49
C THR A 114 2.10 7.49 4.79
N ASP A 115 2.11 8.67 5.39
CA ASP A 115 1.59 9.91 4.80
C ASP A 115 2.37 10.30 3.53
N ILE A 116 3.71 10.17 3.54
CA ILE A 116 4.55 10.35 2.34
C ILE A 116 4.14 9.38 1.22
N VAL A 117 3.95 8.09 1.56
CA VAL A 117 3.55 7.08 0.58
C VAL A 117 2.13 7.33 0.04
N CYS A 118 1.22 7.82 0.88
CA CYS A 118 -0.13 8.23 0.47
C CYS A 118 -0.08 9.42 -0.50
N GLU A 119 0.74 10.42 -0.20
CA GLU A 119 0.88 11.61 -1.04
C GLU A 119 1.56 11.28 -2.39
N ASP A 120 2.59 10.44 -2.39
CA ASP A 120 3.22 9.94 -3.62
C ASP A 120 2.20 9.22 -4.50
N LEU A 121 1.33 8.39 -3.88
CA LEU A 121 0.26 7.72 -4.61
C LEU A 121 -0.77 8.73 -5.15
N ARG A 122 -1.15 9.73 -4.36
CA ARG A 122 -2.12 10.76 -4.75
C ARG A 122 -1.67 11.52 -5.98
N LYS A 123 -0.40 11.91 -6.04
CA LYS A 123 0.21 12.61 -7.19
C LYS A 123 0.22 11.76 -8.47
N ARG A 124 0.18 10.45 -8.34
CA ARG A 124 0.23 9.49 -9.46
C ARG A 124 -1.16 9.07 -9.95
N ILE A 125 -2.25 9.52 -9.28
CA ILE A 125 -3.61 9.24 -9.73
C ILE A 125 -3.86 9.93 -11.07
N GLY A 126 -4.34 9.16 -12.05
CA GLY A 126 -4.58 9.64 -13.41
C GLY A 126 -3.36 9.60 -14.33
N ILE A 127 -2.16 9.33 -13.79
CA ILE A 127 -0.94 9.11 -14.58
C ILE A 127 -0.73 7.61 -14.77
N ASP A 128 -0.46 6.87 -13.69
CA ASP A 128 -0.20 5.42 -13.72
C ASP A 128 -0.90 4.67 -12.58
N ARG A 129 -1.75 5.35 -11.81
CA ARG A 129 -2.52 4.81 -10.70
C ARG A 129 -4.01 5.13 -10.82
N ALA A 130 -4.83 4.12 -10.58
CA ALA A 130 -6.28 4.29 -10.55
C ALA A 130 -6.72 4.98 -9.24
N LYS A 131 -7.69 5.92 -9.35
CA LYS A 131 -8.28 6.63 -8.20
C LYS A 131 -8.80 5.67 -7.11
N GLY A 132 -9.33 4.52 -7.50
CA GLY A 132 -9.86 3.50 -6.57
C GLY A 132 -8.83 2.85 -5.65
N THR A 133 -7.52 3.01 -5.89
CA THR A 133 -6.47 2.46 -5.03
C THR A 133 -6.22 3.33 -3.79
N TYR A 134 -6.44 4.63 -3.88
CA TYR A 134 -6.12 5.59 -2.82
C TYR A 134 -6.87 5.36 -1.50
N PRO A 135 -8.19 5.07 -1.48
CA PRO A 135 -8.92 4.84 -0.25
C PRO A 135 -8.31 3.76 0.65
N ALA A 136 -7.78 2.68 0.07
CA ALA A 136 -7.17 1.60 0.84
C ALA A 136 -5.94 2.07 1.64
N TYR A 137 -5.14 2.99 1.09
CA TYR A 137 -3.99 3.57 1.79
C TYR A 137 -4.44 4.46 2.95
N ILE A 138 -5.49 5.27 2.76
CA ILE A 138 -6.06 6.11 3.81
C ILE A 138 -6.64 5.25 4.95
N TYR A 139 -7.37 4.18 4.62
CA TYR A 139 -7.89 3.27 5.63
C TYR A 139 -6.77 2.53 6.38
N THR A 140 -5.71 2.10 5.68
CA THR A 140 -4.53 1.50 6.32
C THR A 140 -3.87 2.48 7.29
N ARG A 141 -3.67 3.71 6.86
CA ARG A 141 -3.09 4.78 7.70
C ARG A 141 -3.92 5.03 8.96
N ARG A 142 -5.24 5.11 8.80
CA ARG A 142 -6.17 5.29 9.91
C ARG A 142 -6.12 4.11 10.90
N THR A 143 -6.18 2.89 10.39
CA THR A 143 -6.14 1.67 11.21
C THR A 143 -4.80 1.53 11.95
N LEU A 144 -3.67 1.93 11.31
CA LEU A 144 -2.37 2.01 11.97
C LEU A 144 -2.36 3.02 13.12
N ALA A 145 -2.93 4.22 12.92
CA ALA A 145 -3.00 5.24 13.96
C ALA A 145 -3.83 4.76 15.17
N GLU A 146 -4.98 4.13 14.93
CA GLU A 146 -5.82 3.55 15.96
C GLU A 146 -5.10 2.43 16.74
N PHE A 147 -4.34 1.58 16.05
CA PHE A 147 -3.53 0.53 16.67
C PHE A 147 -2.41 1.11 17.54
N ILE A 148 -1.64 2.08 17.01
CA ILE A 148 -0.53 2.71 17.73
C ILE A 148 -1.03 3.42 18.99
N GLU A 149 -2.11 4.18 18.89
CA GLU A 149 -2.70 4.89 20.03
C GLU A 149 -3.14 3.91 21.11
N LYS A 150 -3.77 2.80 20.72
CA LYS A 150 -4.27 1.80 21.66
C LYS A 150 -3.14 1.03 22.35
N GLU A 151 -2.22 0.45 21.60
CA GLU A 151 -1.20 -0.47 22.11
C GLU A 151 -0.02 0.25 22.74
N PHE A 152 0.38 1.39 22.17
CA PHE A 152 1.59 2.11 22.59
C PHE A 152 1.30 3.40 23.35
N ARG A 153 0.02 3.84 23.40
CA ARG A 153 -0.41 5.10 24.03
C ARG A 153 0.37 6.33 23.54
N THR A 154 0.79 6.30 22.29
CA THR A 154 1.52 7.36 21.59
C THR A 154 0.79 7.76 20.32
N LYS A 155 1.11 8.94 19.79
CA LYS A 155 0.53 9.40 18.50
C LYS A 155 1.16 8.72 17.30
N ASP A 156 2.40 8.24 17.43
CA ASP A 156 3.15 7.60 16.36
C ASP A 156 4.33 6.78 16.93
N VAL A 157 4.95 5.91 16.11
CA VAL A 157 6.07 5.05 16.48
C VAL A 157 7.22 5.24 15.50
N ALA A 158 8.42 5.51 16.03
CA ALA A 158 9.63 5.61 15.23
C ALA A 158 10.08 4.22 14.74
N PHE A 159 10.63 4.12 13.52
CA PHE A 159 11.13 2.86 12.97
C PHE A 159 12.20 2.18 13.87
N GLY A 160 13.01 2.95 14.59
CA GLY A 160 13.98 2.40 15.55
C GLY A 160 13.35 1.67 16.75
N GLN A 161 12.08 1.95 17.05
CA GLN A 161 11.32 1.33 18.16
C GLN A 161 10.48 0.14 17.70
N MET A 162 10.28 -0.03 16.38
CA MET A 162 9.48 -1.13 15.84
C MET A 162 10.22 -2.46 15.95
N THR A 163 9.48 -3.52 16.21
CA THR A 163 9.94 -4.91 16.23
C THR A 163 9.19 -5.73 15.17
N GLU A 164 9.62 -6.96 14.89
CA GLU A 164 8.84 -7.89 14.06
C GLU A 164 7.50 -8.22 14.72
N GLN A 165 7.46 -8.27 16.06
CA GLN A 165 6.23 -8.50 16.83
C GLN A 165 5.18 -7.43 16.57
N PHE A 166 5.57 -6.17 16.34
CA PHE A 166 4.65 -5.09 15.97
C PHE A 166 3.75 -5.47 14.77
N ILE A 167 4.31 -6.18 13.78
CA ILE A 167 3.55 -6.58 12.59
C ILE A 167 2.53 -7.68 12.94
N HIS A 168 2.90 -8.61 13.82
CA HIS A 168 1.99 -9.65 14.29
C HIS A 168 0.86 -9.06 15.14
N ASP A 169 1.17 -8.14 16.04
CA ASP A 169 0.19 -7.45 16.89
C ASP A 169 -0.79 -6.63 16.05
N TYR A 170 -0.28 -5.92 15.03
CA TYR A 170 -1.14 -5.20 14.08
C TYR A 170 -2.04 -6.13 13.27
N GLN A 171 -1.55 -7.30 12.86
CA GLN A 171 -2.38 -8.33 12.21
C GLN A 171 -3.52 -8.78 13.13
N SER A 172 -3.23 -9.13 14.38
CA SER A 172 -4.24 -9.54 15.37
C SER A 172 -5.25 -8.42 15.63
N PHE A 173 -4.78 -7.17 15.76
CA PHE A 173 -5.69 -6.03 15.90
C PHE A 173 -6.67 -5.91 14.73
N ILE A 174 -6.22 -6.10 13.49
CA ILE A 174 -7.10 -6.04 12.31
C ILE A 174 -8.11 -7.19 12.30
N LEU A 175 -7.68 -8.40 12.60
CA LEU A 175 -8.52 -9.59 12.50
C LEU A 175 -9.47 -9.74 13.69
N ASP A 176 -8.93 -9.63 14.91
CA ASP A 176 -9.64 -10.01 16.14
C ASP A 176 -10.45 -8.83 16.69
N GLU A 177 -9.87 -7.62 16.70
CA GLU A 177 -10.55 -6.48 17.29
C GLU A 177 -11.39 -5.69 16.28
N LYS A 178 -10.86 -5.46 15.06
CA LYS A 178 -11.62 -4.80 14.00
C LYS A 178 -12.57 -5.75 13.27
N GLY A 179 -12.42 -7.06 13.45
CA GLY A 179 -13.24 -8.08 12.80
C GLY A 179 -13.20 -8.02 11.28
N LEU A 180 -12.08 -7.51 10.69
CA LEU A 180 -11.97 -7.36 9.25
C LEU A 180 -11.62 -8.69 8.58
N ALA A 181 -12.09 -8.87 7.35
CA ALA A 181 -11.82 -10.07 6.57
C ALA A 181 -10.31 -10.22 6.30
N ILE A 182 -9.83 -11.48 6.24
CA ILE A 182 -8.43 -11.84 6.00
C ILE A 182 -7.86 -11.21 4.71
N ASP A 183 -8.67 -11.06 3.66
CA ASP A 183 -8.27 -10.37 2.41
C ASP A 183 -7.98 -8.89 2.65
N THR A 184 -8.78 -8.22 3.50
CA THR A 184 -8.58 -6.82 3.89
C THR A 184 -7.32 -6.68 4.73
N CYS A 185 -7.13 -7.57 5.71
CA CYS A 185 -5.92 -7.63 6.53
C CYS A 185 -4.66 -7.80 5.66
N ARG A 186 -4.67 -8.79 4.75
CA ARG A 186 -3.59 -9.00 3.78
C ARG A 186 -3.28 -7.74 2.97
N HIS A 187 -4.31 -7.04 2.52
CA HIS A 187 -4.14 -5.82 1.74
C HIS A 187 -3.50 -4.69 2.56
N TYR A 188 -3.95 -4.48 3.80
CA TYR A 188 -3.37 -3.47 4.69
C TYR A 188 -1.92 -3.80 5.03
N LEU A 189 -1.62 -5.06 5.38
CA LEU A 189 -0.24 -5.51 5.65
C LEU A 189 0.67 -5.36 4.42
N ALA A 190 0.16 -5.57 3.20
CA ALA A 190 0.92 -5.33 1.98
C ALA A 190 1.27 -3.84 1.79
N ILE A 191 0.38 -2.93 2.17
CA ILE A 191 0.65 -1.48 2.17
C ILE A 191 1.70 -1.14 3.23
N VAL A 192 1.56 -1.64 4.47
CA VAL A 192 2.56 -1.43 5.53
C VAL A 192 3.92 -1.99 5.13
N LYS A 193 3.96 -3.17 4.52
CA LYS A 193 5.20 -3.75 3.96
C LYS A 193 5.87 -2.82 2.95
N LYS A 194 5.09 -2.16 2.10
CA LYS A 194 5.61 -1.18 1.14
C LYS A 194 6.17 0.05 1.85
N VAL A 195 5.49 0.56 2.90
CA VAL A 195 5.95 1.69 3.72
C VAL A 195 7.27 1.34 4.41
N CYS A 196 7.34 0.21 5.11
CA CYS A 196 8.56 -0.25 5.79
C CYS A 196 9.73 -0.47 4.82
N ARG A 197 9.44 -1.02 3.62
CA ARG A 197 10.46 -1.20 2.58
C ARG A 197 11.00 0.13 2.06
N LYS A 198 10.14 1.15 1.89
CA LYS A 198 10.56 2.51 1.52
C LYS A 198 11.45 3.11 2.61
N ALA A 199 11.03 3.04 3.87
CA ALA A 199 11.81 3.52 5.02
C ALA A 199 13.19 2.85 5.10
N TYR A 200 13.27 1.54 4.89
CA TYR A 200 14.54 0.80 4.87
C TYR A 200 15.45 1.24 3.72
N LYS A 201 14.91 1.42 2.50
CA LYS A 201 15.68 1.89 1.34
C LYS A 201 16.22 3.30 1.51
N GLU A 202 15.48 4.16 2.20
CA GLU A 202 15.86 5.56 2.46
C GLU A 202 16.72 5.74 3.72
N GLY A 203 17.05 4.63 4.42
CA GLY A 203 17.91 4.64 5.60
C GLY A 203 17.23 5.10 6.88
N HIS A 204 15.90 5.18 6.90
CA HIS A 204 15.10 5.51 8.09
C HIS A 204 14.85 4.31 9.00
N ALA A 205 14.99 3.09 8.48
CA ALA A 205 14.93 1.84 9.23
C ALA A 205 16.23 1.06 9.07
N ASP A 206 16.68 0.40 10.14
CA ASP A 206 17.92 -0.39 10.18
C ASP A 206 17.70 -1.86 9.76
N ARG A 207 16.44 -2.29 9.66
CA ARG A 207 16.05 -3.68 9.35
C ARG A 207 14.79 -3.76 8.48
N CYS A 208 14.61 -4.92 7.88
CA CYS A 208 13.39 -5.25 7.14
C CYS A 208 12.40 -5.97 8.06
N PHE A 209 11.39 -5.28 8.58
CA PHE A 209 10.39 -5.82 9.51
C PHE A 209 9.53 -6.97 8.95
N PHE A 210 9.55 -7.17 7.65
CA PHE A 210 8.81 -8.24 6.96
C PHE A 210 9.72 -9.35 6.43
N ALA A 211 10.98 -9.45 6.93
CA ALA A 211 11.94 -10.46 6.43
C ALA A 211 11.41 -11.88 6.65
N HIS A 212 10.90 -12.16 7.84
CA HIS A 212 10.37 -13.46 8.25
C HIS A 212 8.84 -13.50 8.34
N PHE A 213 8.16 -12.41 7.94
CA PHE A 213 6.71 -12.32 8.01
C PHE A 213 6.07 -12.70 6.67
N SER A 214 5.24 -13.74 6.69
CA SER A 214 4.40 -14.13 5.56
C SER A 214 3.03 -13.48 5.65
N LEU A 215 2.60 -12.82 4.57
CA LEU A 215 1.25 -12.27 4.51
C LEU A 215 0.20 -13.39 4.63
N PRO A 216 -0.86 -13.19 5.43
CA PRO A 216 -1.91 -14.18 5.60
C PRO A 216 -2.49 -14.60 4.25
N GLN A 217 -2.68 -15.91 4.05
CA GLN A 217 -3.26 -16.40 2.80
C GLN A 217 -4.79 -16.27 2.85
N PRO A 218 -5.42 -15.72 1.79
CA PRO A 218 -6.86 -15.70 1.70
C PRO A 218 -7.38 -17.13 1.64
N LYS A 219 -8.54 -17.37 2.23
CA LYS A 219 -9.26 -18.63 1.98
C LYS A 219 -9.63 -18.70 0.51
N GLU A 220 -9.43 -19.86 -0.10
CA GLU A 220 -9.91 -20.07 -1.46
C GLU A 220 -11.42 -19.77 -1.51
N LYS A 221 -11.75 -18.81 -2.34
CA LYS A 221 -13.16 -18.48 -2.64
C LYS A 221 -13.48 -19.16 -3.95
N THR A 222 -14.35 -20.14 -3.90
CA THR A 222 -15.04 -20.55 -5.12
C THR A 222 -15.70 -19.30 -5.73
N PRO A 223 -15.45 -18.98 -6.99
CA PRO A 223 -16.15 -17.89 -7.64
C PRO A 223 -17.66 -18.10 -7.45
N LYS A 224 -18.35 -17.09 -6.92
CA LYS A 224 -19.82 -17.11 -6.84
C LYS A 224 -20.37 -16.96 -8.25
N ALA A 225 -20.30 -18.04 -9.03
CA ALA A 225 -20.95 -18.10 -10.33
C ALA A 225 -22.45 -18.18 -10.08
N LEU A 226 -23.20 -17.39 -10.84
CA LEU A 226 -24.65 -17.51 -10.85
C LEU A 226 -25.05 -18.80 -11.57
N SER A 227 -26.11 -19.41 -11.10
CA SER A 227 -26.71 -20.55 -11.79
C SER A 227 -27.28 -20.10 -13.13
N ARG A 228 -27.38 -21.03 -14.06
CA ARG A 228 -28.03 -20.78 -15.37
C ARG A 228 -29.49 -20.34 -15.16
N GLU A 229 -30.19 -20.98 -14.26
CA GLU A 229 -31.57 -20.65 -13.87
C GLU A 229 -31.69 -19.20 -13.41
N SER A 230 -30.77 -18.72 -12.57
CA SER A 230 -30.78 -17.33 -12.07
C SER A 230 -30.57 -16.32 -13.20
N VAL A 231 -29.73 -16.62 -14.18
CA VAL A 231 -29.51 -15.73 -15.34
C VAL A 231 -30.74 -15.73 -16.23
N GLU A 232 -31.38 -16.89 -16.44
CA GLU A 232 -32.65 -17.02 -17.20
C GLU A 232 -33.78 -16.25 -16.51
N LYS A 233 -33.94 -16.36 -15.21
CA LYS A 233 -34.90 -15.55 -14.41
C LYS A 233 -34.69 -14.06 -14.61
N ILE A 234 -33.47 -13.58 -14.62
CA ILE A 234 -33.17 -12.16 -14.88
C ILE A 234 -33.47 -11.78 -16.33
N ARG A 235 -33.15 -12.64 -17.31
CA ARG A 235 -33.44 -12.40 -18.73
C ARG A 235 -34.93 -12.25 -18.97
N ASP A 236 -35.69 -13.15 -18.41
CA ASP A 236 -37.14 -13.27 -18.68
C ASP A 236 -37.98 -12.39 -17.72
N LEU A 237 -37.35 -11.64 -16.82
CA LEU A 237 -38.01 -10.76 -15.87
C LEU A 237 -38.78 -9.65 -16.59
N VAL A 238 -40.10 -9.62 -16.41
CA VAL A 238 -40.96 -8.56 -16.94
C VAL A 238 -40.79 -7.30 -16.08
N ILE A 239 -40.25 -6.25 -16.68
CA ILE A 239 -40.02 -4.96 -16.05
C ILE A 239 -40.86 -3.92 -16.76
N PRO A 240 -41.75 -3.16 -16.06
CA PRO A 240 -42.56 -2.11 -16.68
C PRO A 240 -41.69 -1.07 -17.41
N GLU A 241 -42.12 -0.60 -18.57
CA GLU A 241 -41.37 0.31 -19.44
C GLU A 241 -40.95 1.61 -18.75
N HIS A 242 -41.78 2.15 -17.86
CA HIS A 242 -41.46 3.36 -17.08
C HIS A 242 -40.29 3.17 -16.14
N ARG A 243 -39.81 1.95 -15.89
CA ARG A 243 -38.62 1.62 -15.10
C ARG A 243 -37.37 1.46 -15.99
N ALA A 244 -37.12 2.38 -16.89
CA ALA A 244 -36.02 2.33 -17.86
C ALA A 244 -34.65 2.04 -17.21
N SER A 245 -34.36 2.58 -16.03
CA SER A 245 -33.11 2.30 -15.33
C SER A 245 -32.96 0.86 -14.86
N HIS A 246 -34.06 0.16 -14.51
CA HIS A 246 -34.03 -1.26 -14.15
C HIS A 246 -33.81 -2.13 -15.39
N ILE A 247 -34.47 -1.76 -16.51
CA ILE A 247 -34.29 -2.42 -17.81
C ILE A 247 -32.83 -2.29 -18.24
N LEU A 248 -32.26 -1.08 -18.19
CA LEU A 248 -30.85 -0.86 -18.54
C LEU A 248 -29.88 -1.63 -17.61
N ALA A 249 -30.16 -1.68 -16.30
CA ALA A 249 -29.33 -2.43 -15.35
C ALA A 249 -29.37 -3.94 -15.64
N ARG A 250 -30.56 -4.51 -15.94
CA ARG A 250 -30.71 -5.88 -16.36
C ARG A 250 -29.92 -6.17 -17.65
N ASP A 251 -30.07 -5.34 -18.64
CA ASP A 251 -29.48 -5.55 -19.96
C ASP A 251 -27.96 -5.38 -19.95
N LEU A 252 -27.42 -4.43 -19.18
CA LEU A 252 -25.98 -4.33 -18.94
C LEU A 252 -25.43 -5.56 -18.20
N PHE A 253 -26.17 -6.11 -17.25
CA PHE A 253 -25.80 -7.34 -16.56
C PHE A 253 -25.77 -8.54 -17.52
N LEU A 254 -26.80 -8.70 -18.34
CA LEU A 254 -26.85 -9.75 -19.36
C LEU A 254 -25.72 -9.59 -20.39
N PHE A 255 -25.42 -8.36 -20.80
CA PHE A 255 -24.27 -8.08 -21.64
C PHE A 255 -22.94 -8.54 -21.00
N ALA A 256 -22.79 -8.37 -19.68
CA ALA A 256 -21.63 -8.93 -18.97
C ALA A 256 -21.63 -10.47 -18.97
N CYS A 257 -22.80 -11.11 -18.84
CA CYS A 257 -22.92 -12.57 -18.94
C CYS A 257 -22.50 -13.11 -20.31
N TYR A 258 -22.82 -12.39 -21.39
CA TYR A 258 -22.50 -12.82 -22.75
C TYR A 258 -21.10 -12.45 -23.23
N THR A 259 -20.49 -11.42 -22.66
CA THR A 259 -19.21 -10.87 -23.15
C THR A 259 -18.06 -10.94 -22.14
N GLY A 260 -18.34 -11.18 -20.87
CA GLY A 260 -17.33 -11.11 -19.80
C GLY A 260 -16.77 -9.71 -19.55
N THR A 261 -17.38 -8.64 -20.08
CA THR A 261 -16.91 -7.26 -19.90
C THR A 261 -17.04 -6.79 -18.46
N ALA A 262 -16.04 -6.04 -17.96
CA ALA A 262 -16.17 -5.37 -16.66
C ALA A 262 -17.10 -4.15 -16.80
N TYR A 263 -17.74 -3.75 -15.69
CA TYR A 263 -18.69 -2.64 -15.70
C TYR A 263 -18.11 -1.35 -16.31
N ALA A 264 -16.88 -0.96 -15.87
CA ALA A 264 -16.22 0.24 -16.36
C ALA A 264 -15.94 0.17 -17.88
N ASP A 265 -15.72 -1.03 -18.40
CA ASP A 265 -15.48 -1.26 -19.83
C ASP A 265 -16.83 -1.21 -20.58
N ALA A 266 -17.86 -1.94 -20.11
CA ALA A 266 -19.16 -2.01 -20.77
C ALA A 266 -19.84 -0.64 -20.96
N VAL A 267 -19.74 0.27 -19.97
CA VAL A 267 -20.28 1.64 -20.07
C VAL A 267 -19.42 2.60 -20.87
N SER A 268 -18.24 2.17 -21.33
CA SER A 268 -17.30 3.03 -22.06
C SER A 268 -17.03 2.60 -23.48
N VAL A 269 -17.39 1.38 -23.86
CA VAL A 269 -17.22 0.91 -25.25
C VAL A 269 -18.11 1.70 -26.20
N THR A 270 -17.55 1.99 -27.37
CA THR A 270 -18.19 2.75 -28.45
C THR A 270 -18.39 1.87 -29.68
N ARG A 271 -19.04 2.39 -30.71
CA ARG A 271 -19.18 1.71 -31.99
C ARG A 271 -17.85 1.43 -32.66
N ASP A 272 -16.84 2.28 -32.49
CA ASP A 272 -15.49 2.09 -33.02
C ASP A 272 -14.77 0.87 -32.44
N ASN A 273 -15.31 0.33 -31.34
CA ASN A 273 -14.81 -0.91 -30.75
C ASN A 273 -15.39 -2.17 -31.42
N LEU A 274 -16.36 -2.02 -32.31
CA LEU A 274 -16.95 -3.12 -33.06
C LEU A 274 -16.21 -3.32 -34.40
N PHE A 275 -15.88 -4.56 -34.72
CA PHE A 275 -15.34 -4.91 -36.03
C PHE A 275 -15.85 -6.27 -36.50
N THR A 276 -15.92 -6.43 -37.81
CA THR A 276 -16.34 -7.68 -38.46
C THR A 276 -15.10 -8.44 -38.92
N ASP A 277 -15.01 -9.73 -38.60
CA ASP A 277 -13.95 -10.61 -39.09
C ASP A 277 -14.23 -11.03 -40.57
N GLU A 278 -13.26 -11.75 -41.16
CA GLU A 278 -13.35 -12.24 -42.55
C GLU A 278 -14.52 -13.22 -42.79
N ASN A 279 -15.02 -13.84 -41.72
CA ASN A 279 -16.14 -14.78 -41.75
C ASN A 279 -17.49 -14.11 -41.44
N GLY A 280 -17.56 -12.80 -41.37
CA GLY A 280 -18.77 -12.05 -41.05
C GLY A 280 -19.14 -12.04 -39.55
N GLY A 281 -18.27 -12.56 -38.69
CA GLY A 281 -18.46 -12.53 -37.23
C GLY A 281 -18.21 -11.15 -36.66
N LEU A 282 -19.10 -10.65 -35.80
CA LEU A 282 -18.92 -9.35 -35.13
C LEU A 282 -18.20 -9.52 -33.79
N TRP A 283 -17.23 -8.67 -33.55
CA TRP A 283 -16.35 -8.71 -32.41
C TRP A 283 -16.30 -7.36 -31.72
N LEU A 284 -16.07 -7.37 -30.37
CA LEU A 284 -15.83 -6.21 -29.55
C LEU A 284 -14.35 -6.16 -29.15
N LYS A 285 -13.61 -5.15 -29.62
CA LYS A 285 -12.19 -4.94 -29.34
C LYS A 285 -11.99 -3.64 -28.57
N TYR A 286 -11.43 -3.74 -27.37
CA TYR A 286 -11.25 -2.59 -26.49
C TYR A 286 -10.02 -2.73 -25.58
N ARG A 287 -9.59 -1.63 -24.97
CA ARG A 287 -8.60 -1.64 -23.87
C ARG A 287 -9.32 -1.61 -22.54
N ARG A 288 -8.96 -2.53 -21.65
CA ARG A 288 -9.52 -2.59 -20.30
C ARG A 288 -9.11 -1.36 -19.49
N LYS A 289 -10.05 -0.61 -18.95
CA LYS A 289 -9.78 0.58 -18.13
C LYS A 289 -8.94 0.32 -16.87
N LYS A 290 -8.94 -0.92 -16.35
CA LYS A 290 -8.21 -1.26 -15.12
C LYS A 290 -6.70 -1.39 -15.33
N ASN A 291 -6.24 -1.92 -16.45
CA ASN A 291 -4.85 -2.32 -16.68
C ASN A 291 -4.35 -2.13 -18.12
N GLU A 292 -5.11 -1.41 -18.95
CA GLU A 292 -4.83 -1.09 -20.36
C GLU A 292 -4.57 -2.32 -21.28
N LEU A 293 -4.85 -3.53 -20.79
CA LEU A 293 -4.72 -4.73 -21.60
C LEU A 293 -5.79 -4.76 -22.69
N ARG A 294 -5.40 -5.19 -23.88
CA ARG A 294 -6.31 -5.42 -24.99
C ARG A 294 -7.24 -6.59 -24.67
N ALA A 295 -8.52 -6.43 -24.95
CA ALA A 295 -9.53 -7.47 -24.89
C ALA A 295 -10.25 -7.54 -26.24
N CYS A 296 -10.53 -8.76 -26.67
CA CYS A 296 -11.26 -9.04 -27.89
C CYS A 296 -12.29 -10.14 -27.57
N VAL A 297 -13.56 -9.90 -27.87
CA VAL A 297 -14.65 -10.79 -27.52
C VAL A 297 -15.56 -10.95 -28.75
N LYS A 298 -15.83 -12.19 -29.17
CA LYS A 298 -16.82 -12.47 -30.18
C LYS A 298 -18.22 -12.19 -29.62
N LEU A 299 -19.02 -11.44 -30.35
CA LEU A 299 -20.36 -11.10 -29.91
C LEU A 299 -21.33 -12.22 -30.32
N LEU A 300 -22.02 -12.74 -29.33
CA LEU A 300 -23.11 -13.69 -29.51
C LEU A 300 -24.39 -12.96 -29.99
N PRO A 301 -25.34 -13.64 -30.65
CA PRO A 301 -26.59 -13.01 -31.08
C PRO A 301 -27.33 -12.25 -29.97
N GLU A 302 -27.31 -12.78 -28.75
CA GLU A 302 -27.95 -12.16 -27.60
C GLU A 302 -27.26 -10.83 -27.21
N ALA A 303 -25.93 -10.76 -27.30
CA ALA A 303 -25.18 -9.53 -27.05
C ALA A 303 -25.43 -8.49 -28.15
N LEU A 304 -25.54 -8.94 -29.40
CA LEU A 304 -25.88 -8.09 -30.55
C LEU A 304 -27.28 -7.50 -30.42
N ALA A 305 -28.27 -8.31 -30.02
CA ALA A 305 -29.64 -7.83 -29.78
C ALA A 305 -29.71 -6.74 -28.71
N LEU A 306 -28.86 -6.85 -27.63
CA LEU A 306 -28.77 -5.82 -26.63
C LEU A 306 -28.11 -4.54 -27.19
N ILE A 307 -27.08 -4.65 -28.02
CA ILE A 307 -26.43 -3.48 -28.65
C ILE A 307 -27.43 -2.76 -29.55
N GLU A 308 -28.16 -3.51 -30.37
CA GLU A 308 -29.14 -2.93 -31.30
C GLU A 308 -30.33 -2.27 -30.56
N LYS A 309 -30.80 -2.90 -29.47
CA LYS A 309 -31.85 -2.32 -28.62
C LYS A 309 -31.52 -0.92 -28.12
N TYR A 310 -30.25 -0.64 -27.84
CA TYR A 310 -29.75 0.66 -27.34
C TYR A 310 -29.09 1.49 -28.43
N ARG A 311 -29.31 1.18 -29.69
CA ARG A 311 -28.76 1.96 -30.79
C ARG A 311 -29.31 3.38 -30.74
N ASP A 312 -28.40 4.32 -30.81
CA ASP A 312 -28.67 5.74 -30.75
C ASP A 312 -27.56 6.46 -31.50
N ASP A 313 -27.88 7.10 -32.63
CA ASP A 313 -26.88 7.65 -33.53
C ASP A 313 -26.22 8.92 -32.97
N ASP A 314 -26.87 9.60 -32.01
CA ASP A 314 -26.33 10.76 -31.33
C ASP A 314 -25.39 10.40 -30.15
N ARG A 315 -25.40 9.15 -29.71
CA ARG A 315 -24.58 8.69 -28.60
C ARG A 315 -23.34 7.92 -29.08
N GLN A 316 -22.17 8.28 -28.58
CA GLN A 316 -20.92 7.56 -28.91
C GLN A 316 -20.85 6.17 -28.27
N THR A 317 -21.31 6.01 -27.02
CA THR A 317 -21.23 4.73 -26.28
C THR A 317 -22.34 3.77 -26.73
N LEU A 318 -22.05 2.45 -26.67
CA LEU A 318 -23.03 1.39 -27.04
C LEU A 318 -24.26 1.41 -26.13
N PHE A 319 -24.08 1.76 -24.84
CA PHE A 319 -25.15 1.80 -23.85
C PHE A 319 -25.27 3.18 -23.21
N PRO A 320 -26.48 3.57 -22.74
CA PRO A 320 -26.66 4.75 -21.93
C PRO A 320 -25.81 4.67 -20.64
N MET A 321 -25.37 5.82 -20.12
CA MET A 321 -24.61 5.88 -18.89
C MET A 321 -25.48 5.55 -17.69
N LEU A 322 -25.03 4.58 -16.89
CA LEU A 322 -25.60 4.26 -15.59
C LEU A 322 -24.47 4.33 -14.54
N HIS A 323 -24.56 5.17 -13.52
CA HIS A 323 -23.52 5.27 -12.51
C HIS A 323 -23.43 4.01 -11.64
N TYR A 324 -22.21 3.55 -11.32
CA TYR A 324 -21.97 2.29 -10.62
C TYR A 324 -22.72 2.14 -9.27
N PRO A 325 -22.85 3.17 -8.41
CA PRO A 325 -23.69 3.08 -7.21
C PRO A 325 -25.15 2.72 -7.52
N ASN A 326 -25.71 3.32 -8.59
CA ASN A 326 -27.06 3.01 -9.03
C ASN A 326 -27.15 1.58 -9.57
N MET A 327 -26.17 1.15 -10.40
CA MET A 327 -26.08 -0.23 -10.87
C MET A 327 -26.10 -1.23 -9.70
N ARG A 328 -25.29 -1.01 -8.65
CA ARG A 328 -25.29 -1.88 -7.46
C ARG A 328 -26.64 -1.94 -6.75
N ARG A 329 -27.32 -0.80 -6.60
CA ARG A 329 -28.64 -0.73 -5.99
C ARG A 329 -29.67 -1.47 -6.84
N LEU A 330 -29.67 -1.23 -8.15
CA LEU A 330 -30.61 -1.85 -9.09
C LEU A 330 -30.42 -3.36 -9.18
N MET A 331 -29.18 -3.87 -9.14
CA MET A 331 -28.91 -5.31 -9.11
C MET A 331 -29.56 -5.99 -7.89
N LYS A 332 -29.54 -5.35 -6.72
CA LYS A 332 -30.26 -5.86 -5.54
C LYS A 332 -31.79 -5.88 -5.74
N CYS A 333 -32.33 -4.82 -6.35
CA CYS A 333 -33.74 -4.78 -6.69
C CYS A 333 -34.13 -5.89 -7.69
N LEU A 334 -33.33 -6.12 -8.72
CA LEU A 334 -33.54 -7.17 -9.70
C LEU A 334 -33.47 -8.57 -9.09
N ALA A 335 -32.56 -8.80 -8.15
CA ALA A 335 -32.48 -10.06 -7.39
C ALA A 335 -33.77 -10.36 -6.64
N ILE A 336 -34.32 -9.34 -5.95
CA ILE A 336 -35.59 -9.47 -5.22
C ILE A 336 -36.75 -9.73 -6.21
N LEU A 337 -36.84 -8.98 -7.28
CA LEU A 337 -37.91 -9.11 -8.28
C LEU A 337 -37.90 -10.48 -9.00
N ALA A 338 -36.72 -11.05 -9.17
CA ALA A 338 -36.56 -12.37 -9.84
C ALA A 338 -36.48 -13.55 -8.84
N ASP A 339 -36.68 -13.31 -7.55
CA ASP A 339 -36.55 -14.31 -6.47
C ASP A 339 -35.23 -15.08 -6.55
N ILE A 340 -34.11 -14.31 -6.63
CA ILE A 340 -32.75 -14.86 -6.66
C ILE A 340 -32.14 -14.72 -5.28
N LYS A 341 -31.69 -15.84 -4.69
CA LYS A 341 -31.08 -15.92 -3.36
C LYS A 341 -29.57 -15.66 -3.37
N GLU A 342 -28.93 -15.83 -4.54
CA GLU A 342 -27.50 -15.55 -4.71
C GLU A 342 -27.22 -14.03 -4.66
N ASP A 343 -26.00 -13.67 -4.26
CA ASP A 343 -25.54 -12.28 -4.25
C ASP A 343 -25.36 -11.77 -5.70
N LEU A 344 -26.44 -11.25 -6.25
CA LEU A 344 -26.49 -10.76 -7.63
C LEU A 344 -25.72 -9.44 -7.74
N THR A 345 -24.54 -9.51 -8.33
CA THR A 345 -23.71 -8.34 -8.63
C THR A 345 -23.37 -8.30 -10.12
N TYR A 346 -23.09 -7.14 -10.66
CA TYR A 346 -22.60 -7.03 -12.04
C TYR A 346 -21.38 -7.95 -12.29
N HIS A 347 -20.48 -8.02 -11.28
CA HIS A 347 -19.27 -8.83 -11.39
C HIS A 347 -19.55 -10.34 -11.45
N ALA A 348 -20.63 -10.81 -10.81
CA ALA A 348 -21.04 -12.21 -10.88
C ALA A 348 -21.41 -12.63 -12.31
N GLY A 349 -21.99 -11.74 -13.11
CA GLY A 349 -22.28 -11.98 -14.52
C GLY A 349 -21.04 -12.33 -15.36
N ARG A 350 -19.88 -11.75 -15.05
CA ARG A 350 -18.62 -12.08 -15.74
C ARG A 350 -18.13 -13.50 -15.51
N HIS A 351 -18.56 -14.14 -14.45
CA HIS A 351 -18.20 -15.53 -14.11
C HIS A 351 -19.22 -16.54 -14.64
N TYR A 352 -20.21 -16.08 -15.41
CA TYR A 352 -21.17 -16.96 -16.05
C TYR A 352 -20.48 -17.83 -17.12
N PRO A 353 -20.74 -19.15 -17.21
CA PRO A 353 -19.97 -20.09 -18.04
C PRO A 353 -19.89 -19.77 -19.52
N ASN A 354 -20.83 -19.00 -20.06
CA ASN A 354 -20.87 -18.64 -21.48
C ASN A 354 -20.08 -17.38 -21.83
N SER A 355 -19.49 -16.70 -20.85
CA SER A 355 -18.65 -15.53 -21.06
C SER A 355 -17.17 -15.91 -21.15
N PHE A 356 -16.78 -16.71 -22.15
CA PHE A 356 -15.37 -17.01 -22.40
C PHE A 356 -14.73 -15.92 -23.27
N PRO A 357 -13.83 -15.07 -22.72
CA PRO A 357 -12.84 -14.43 -23.56
C PRO A 357 -11.94 -15.54 -24.12
N LEU A 358 -11.73 -15.56 -25.42
CA LEU A 358 -10.73 -16.41 -26.05
C LEU A 358 -9.41 -16.29 -25.28
N LYS A 359 -8.77 -17.42 -24.97
CA LYS A 359 -7.45 -17.43 -24.33
C LYS A 359 -6.48 -16.65 -25.21
N THR A 360 -5.47 -16.03 -24.60
CA THR A 360 -4.48 -15.17 -25.26
C THR A 360 -3.83 -15.81 -26.51
N ASN A 361 -3.78 -17.14 -26.58
CA ASN A 361 -3.26 -17.89 -27.74
C ASN A 361 -4.16 -17.84 -28.98
N ASP A 362 -5.46 -17.59 -28.82
CA ASP A 362 -6.38 -17.45 -29.97
C ASP A 362 -6.34 -16.02 -30.55
N LEU A 363 -5.89 -15.03 -29.74
CA LEU A 363 -5.70 -13.64 -30.18
C LEU A 363 -4.54 -13.47 -31.16
N GLN A 364 -3.50 -14.33 -31.08
CA GLN A 364 -2.38 -14.28 -32.02
C GLN A 364 -2.75 -14.77 -33.43
N ARG A 365 -3.80 -15.62 -33.58
CA ARG A 365 -4.31 -16.08 -34.87
C ARG A 365 -5.25 -15.11 -35.57
N ILE A 366 -5.77 -14.09 -34.88
CA ILE A 366 -6.75 -13.12 -35.43
C ILE A 366 -6.06 -11.77 -35.78
N VAL A 367 -4.81 -11.57 -35.37
CA VAL A 367 -4.06 -10.33 -35.59
C VAL A 367 -2.90 -10.53 -36.60
N SER A 368 -2.64 -11.76 -37.04
CA SER A 368 -1.81 -12.08 -38.21
C SER A 368 -2.64 -12.06 -39.46
#